data_21f479196335ed9e854a0766857c8ea6
#
_entry.id   21f479196335ed9e854a0766857c8ea6
#
_cell.length_a   1.000
_cell.length_b   1.000
_cell.length_c   1.000
_cell.angle_alpha   90.00
_cell.angle_beta   90.00
_cell.angle_gamma   90.00
#
_symmetry.space_group_name_H-M   'P 1'
#
loop_
_entity.id
_entity.type
_entity.pdbx_description
1 polymer ?
#
loop_
_entity_poly.entity_id
_entity_poly.type
_entity_poly.pdbx_seq_one_letter_code
_entity_poly.pdbx_strand_id
1 'polypeptide(L)'
;MQSRPQAYPSGAVFSARNVTRTYPTASGGLTVLKGVDLDIMPGEIVGLIGPSGSGKSSLLHAAGLLERPTSGEIRFEGEDVGNLSERERTHIRLASIGFVYQFHHLLPEFDARDNVALPLRIAGVSLPQARKRADEVLTSLGLGERLTHQPSELSGGERQRVAVARALANRPRLLLADEPTGNLDPATSQTVFEALHDLVKQTGVGALIATHNMELAGHMDRVFALKDGHLEERPAQSQTY
;
A
#
# COMPACT_ATOMS: atom_id res chain seq x y z
N MET A 1 7.69 -31.22 -12.98
CA MET A 1 8.32 -31.15 -11.65
C MET A 1 7.46 -30.18 -10.84
N GLN A 2 6.61 -30.68 -9.94
CA GLN A 2 5.84 -29.80 -9.04
C GLN A 2 6.82 -29.27 -7.99
N SER A 3 7.09 -27.96 -8.02
CA SER A 3 7.84 -27.27 -6.98
C SER A 3 7.11 -27.45 -5.65
N ARG A 4 7.83 -27.88 -4.62
CA ARG A 4 7.29 -27.95 -3.25
C ARG A 4 6.77 -26.56 -2.87
N PRO A 5 5.58 -26.46 -2.22
CA PRO A 5 5.11 -25.18 -1.72
C PRO A 5 6.18 -24.59 -0.80
N GLN A 6 6.64 -23.37 -1.09
CA GLN A 6 7.56 -22.64 -0.23
C GLN A 6 6.88 -22.43 1.14
N ALA A 7 7.59 -22.73 2.21
CA ALA A 7 7.10 -22.49 3.56
C ALA A 7 6.87 -20.99 3.78
N TYR A 8 5.84 -20.64 4.54
CA TYR A 8 5.58 -19.25 4.93
C TYR A 8 6.65 -18.79 5.93
N PRO A 9 7.29 -17.64 5.73
CA PRO A 9 8.23 -17.10 6.71
C PRO A 9 7.50 -16.72 8.00
N SER A 10 8.07 -17.07 9.13
CA SER A 10 7.53 -16.68 10.44
C SER A 10 7.56 -15.17 10.59
N GLY A 11 6.43 -14.58 10.98
CA GLY A 11 6.33 -13.13 11.24
C GLY A 11 6.05 -12.26 10.02
N ALA A 12 5.83 -12.81 8.82
CA ALA A 12 5.39 -12.01 7.68
C ALA A 12 4.03 -11.38 7.95
N VAL A 13 3.90 -10.10 7.60
CA VAL A 13 2.62 -9.37 7.64
C VAL A 13 1.69 -9.84 6.54
N PHE A 14 2.25 -10.07 5.38
CA PHE A 14 1.53 -10.53 4.19
C PHE A 14 2.33 -11.64 3.51
N SER A 15 1.62 -12.68 3.07
CA SER A 15 2.19 -13.74 2.24
C SER A 15 1.22 -14.15 1.15
N ALA A 16 1.72 -14.30 -0.06
CA ALA A 16 1.02 -14.86 -1.22
C ALA A 16 1.75 -16.10 -1.72
N ARG A 17 1.02 -17.14 -2.11
CA ARG A 17 1.57 -18.37 -2.69
C ARG A 17 0.77 -18.78 -3.91
N ASN A 18 1.47 -18.91 -5.03
CA ASN A 18 0.91 -19.31 -6.32
C ASN A 18 -0.37 -18.55 -6.71
N VAL A 19 -0.40 -17.24 -6.38
CA VAL A 19 -1.59 -16.40 -6.60
C VAL A 19 -1.78 -16.16 -8.08
N THR A 20 -2.99 -16.47 -8.57
CA THR A 20 -3.41 -16.15 -9.95
C THR A 20 -4.57 -15.17 -9.94
N ARG A 21 -4.65 -14.33 -10.97
CA ARG A 21 -5.81 -13.47 -11.19
C ARG A 21 -6.19 -13.46 -12.66
N THR A 22 -7.42 -13.87 -12.95
CA THR A 22 -7.99 -13.88 -14.29
C THR A 22 -9.30 -13.09 -14.28
N TYR A 23 -9.40 -12.11 -15.17
CA TYR A 23 -10.62 -11.34 -15.38
C TYR A 23 -11.40 -11.92 -16.57
N PRO A 24 -12.71 -12.11 -16.46
CA PRO A 24 -13.53 -12.52 -17.58
C PRO A 24 -13.57 -11.41 -18.64
N THR A 25 -13.40 -11.79 -19.91
CA THR A 25 -13.51 -10.89 -21.07
C THR A 25 -14.42 -11.51 -22.11
N ALA A 26 -14.92 -10.71 -23.06
CA ALA A 26 -15.79 -11.21 -24.14
C ALA A 26 -15.10 -12.28 -25.01
N SER A 27 -13.77 -12.29 -25.08
CA SER A 27 -12.95 -13.24 -25.85
C SER A 27 -12.39 -14.40 -25.02
N GLY A 28 -12.79 -14.55 -23.76
CA GLY A 28 -12.24 -15.55 -22.82
C GLY A 28 -11.79 -14.93 -21.52
N GLY A 29 -10.70 -15.42 -20.90
CA GLY A 29 -10.11 -14.89 -19.67
C GLY A 29 -8.82 -14.12 -19.92
N LEU A 30 -8.66 -12.96 -19.30
CA LEU A 30 -7.39 -12.23 -19.25
C LEU A 30 -6.68 -12.53 -17.93
N THR A 31 -5.65 -13.38 -17.95
CA THR A 31 -4.86 -13.70 -16.77
C THR A 31 -3.75 -12.66 -16.59
N VAL A 32 -3.84 -11.87 -15.52
CA VAL A 32 -2.90 -10.78 -15.20
C VAL A 32 -1.87 -11.15 -14.13
N LEU A 33 -2.19 -12.14 -13.26
CA LEU A 33 -1.23 -12.73 -12.32
C LEU A 33 -1.19 -14.24 -12.56
N LYS A 34 0.02 -14.81 -12.63
CA LYS A 34 0.25 -16.21 -13.04
C LYS A 34 1.19 -16.92 -12.05
N GLY A 35 0.69 -17.22 -10.86
CA GLY A 35 1.45 -17.93 -9.85
C GLY A 35 2.44 -17.01 -9.12
N VAL A 36 1.93 -15.93 -8.54
CA VAL A 36 2.73 -14.96 -7.79
C VAL A 36 3.01 -15.46 -6.39
N ASP A 37 4.29 -15.45 -6.01
CA ASP A 37 4.78 -15.68 -4.64
C ASP A 37 5.40 -14.40 -4.11
N LEU A 38 4.98 -13.94 -2.91
CA LEU A 38 5.47 -12.72 -2.29
C LEU A 38 5.30 -12.79 -0.78
N ASP A 39 6.32 -12.35 -0.05
CA ASP A 39 6.25 -12.10 1.39
C ASP A 39 6.65 -10.66 1.69
N ILE A 40 5.99 -10.06 2.68
CA ILE A 40 6.29 -8.71 3.19
C ILE A 40 6.47 -8.82 4.70
N MET A 41 7.63 -8.38 5.19
CA MET A 41 7.97 -8.40 6.61
C MET A 41 7.58 -7.08 7.29
N PRO A 42 7.41 -7.07 8.63
CA PRO A 42 7.25 -5.81 9.37
C PRO A 42 8.43 -4.85 9.13
N GLY A 43 8.12 -3.58 8.84
CA GLY A 43 9.13 -2.55 8.57
C GLY A 43 9.85 -2.68 7.23
N GLU A 44 9.48 -3.65 6.39
CA GLU A 44 10.04 -3.84 5.05
C GLU A 44 9.25 -3.00 4.02
N ILE A 45 9.99 -2.38 3.10
CA ILE A 45 9.44 -1.69 1.93
C ILE A 45 9.75 -2.51 0.69
N VAL A 46 8.73 -3.10 0.11
CA VAL A 46 8.82 -3.88 -1.13
C VAL A 46 8.34 -3.02 -2.30
N GLY A 47 9.23 -2.82 -3.27
CA GLY A 47 8.91 -2.16 -4.53
C GLY A 47 8.31 -3.12 -5.56
N LEU A 48 7.29 -2.68 -6.26
CA LEU A 48 6.67 -3.40 -7.37
C LEU A 48 6.77 -2.56 -8.64
N ILE A 49 7.64 -2.95 -9.55
CA ILE A 49 7.85 -2.24 -10.82
C ILE A 49 7.28 -3.03 -12.00
N GLY A 50 7.03 -2.35 -13.09
CA GLY A 50 6.56 -2.98 -14.33
C GLY A 50 5.77 -2.00 -15.21
N PRO A 51 5.55 -2.34 -16.50
CA PRO A 51 4.82 -1.48 -17.41
C PRO A 51 3.36 -1.28 -16.99
N SER A 52 2.70 -0.28 -17.56
CA SER A 52 1.25 -0.11 -17.37
C SER A 52 0.51 -1.36 -17.84
N GLY A 53 -0.50 -1.80 -17.10
CA GLY A 53 -1.26 -3.00 -17.42
C GLY A 53 -0.59 -4.33 -17.06
N SER A 54 0.61 -4.34 -16.45
CA SER A 54 1.29 -5.59 -16.07
C SER A 54 0.60 -6.37 -14.93
N GLY A 55 -0.36 -5.77 -14.22
CA GLY A 55 -1.07 -6.39 -13.10
C GLY A 55 -0.68 -5.87 -11.71
N LYS A 56 0.13 -4.80 -11.60
CA LYS A 56 0.55 -4.21 -10.30
C LYS A 56 -0.64 -3.87 -9.42
N SER A 57 -1.61 -3.12 -9.93
CA SER A 57 -2.82 -2.76 -9.17
C SER A 57 -3.65 -4.01 -8.80
N SER A 58 -3.69 -5.04 -9.66
CA SER A 58 -4.36 -6.31 -9.34
C SER A 58 -3.70 -7.04 -8.17
N LEU A 59 -2.36 -7.00 -8.09
CA LEU A 59 -1.64 -7.57 -6.94
C LEU A 59 -1.88 -6.73 -5.67
N LEU A 60 -1.87 -5.40 -5.77
CA LEU A 60 -2.21 -4.52 -4.64
C LEU A 60 -3.66 -4.74 -4.17
N HIS A 61 -4.62 -4.92 -5.09
CA HIS A 61 -6.02 -5.21 -4.75
C HIS A 61 -6.18 -6.57 -4.07
N ALA A 62 -5.45 -7.59 -4.53
CA ALA A 62 -5.44 -8.90 -3.87
C ALA A 62 -4.82 -8.82 -2.47
N ALA A 63 -3.65 -8.17 -2.33
CA ALA A 63 -2.98 -7.95 -1.05
C ALA A 63 -3.84 -7.12 -0.08
N GLY A 64 -4.58 -6.16 -0.61
CA GLY A 64 -5.49 -5.30 0.15
C GLY A 64 -6.86 -5.90 0.44
N LEU A 65 -7.06 -7.16 0.10
CA LEU A 65 -8.35 -7.86 0.27
C LEU A 65 -9.53 -7.14 -0.44
N LEU A 66 -9.26 -6.32 -1.45
CA LEU A 66 -10.29 -5.68 -2.27
C LEU A 66 -10.85 -6.66 -3.29
N GLU A 67 -9.98 -7.53 -3.83
CA GLU A 67 -10.35 -8.57 -4.77
C GLU A 67 -9.89 -9.95 -4.26
N ARG A 68 -10.62 -11.00 -4.65
CA ARG A 68 -10.18 -12.37 -4.40
C ARG A 68 -9.28 -12.84 -5.54
N PRO A 69 -8.20 -13.56 -5.25
CA PRO A 69 -7.47 -14.26 -6.31
C PRO A 69 -8.37 -15.29 -6.99
N THR A 70 -8.05 -15.66 -8.24
CA THR A 70 -8.72 -16.74 -8.94
C THR A 70 -8.30 -18.09 -8.38
N SER A 71 -7.02 -18.21 -8.01
CA SER A 71 -6.47 -19.36 -7.29
C SER A 71 -5.22 -18.94 -6.50
N GLY A 72 -4.67 -19.85 -5.73
CA GLY A 72 -3.56 -19.60 -4.82
C GLY A 72 -4.03 -19.24 -3.42
N GLU A 73 -3.10 -18.95 -2.54
CA GLU A 73 -3.35 -18.70 -1.13
C GLU A 73 -2.78 -17.34 -0.72
N ILE A 74 -3.55 -16.59 0.09
CA ILE A 74 -3.12 -15.34 0.70
C ILE A 74 -3.25 -15.48 2.22
N ARG A 75 -2.18 -15.14 2.93
CA ARG A 75 -2.17 -15.02 4.40
C ARG A 75 -1.88 -13.59 4.82
N PHE A 76 -2.58 -13.18 5.85
CA PHE A 76 -2.37 -11.92 6.54
C PHE A 76 -2.03 -12.21 8.00
N GLU A 77 -0.87 -11.76 8.49
CA GLU A 77 -0.32 -12.09 9.83
C GLU A 77 -0.36 -13.61 10.15
N GLY A 78 -0.08 -14.43 9.15
CA GLY A 78 -0.07 -15.89 9.25
C GLY A 78 -1.42 -16.59 9.08
N GLU A 79 -2.54 -15.83 9.13
CA GLU A 79 -3.89 -16.39 8.99
C GLU A 79 -4.33 -16.43 7.51
N ASP A 80 -4.91 -17.55 7.08
CA ASP A 80 -5.48 -17.67 5.73
C ASP A 80 -6.72 -16.77 5.59
N VAL A 81 -6.67 -15.84 4.63
CA VAL A 81 -7.75 -14.88 4.37
C VAL A 81 -8.60 -15.24 3.14
N GLY A 82 -8.33 -16.36 2.49
CA GLY A 82 -9.01 -16.78 1.26
C GLY A 82 -10.50 -17.04 1.43
N ASN A 83 -10.88 -17.63 2.56
CA ASN A 83 -12.25 -18.04 2.85
C ASN A 83 -13.08 -17.05 3.69
N LEU A 84 -12.49 -15.90 4.07
CA LEU A 84 -13.17 -14.90 4.88
C LEU A 84 -14.38 -14.30 4.14
N SER A 85 -15.45 -14.02 4.91
CA SER A 85 -16.61 -13.27 4.43
C SER A 85 -16.22 -11.83 4.09
N GLU A 86 -17.04 -11.13 3.29
CA GLU A 86 -16.80 -9.71 3.00
C GLU A 86 -16.79 -8.83 4.24
N ARG A 87 -17.55 -9.16 5.26
CA ARG A 87 -17.56 -8.44 6.53
C ARG A 87 -16.22 -8.57 7.26
N GLU A 88 -15.65 -9.78 7.31
CA GLU A 88 -14.34 -10.02 7.93
C GLU A 88 -13.22 -9.35 7.15
N ARG A 89 -13.22 -9.44 5.82
CA ARG A 89 -12.27 -8.74 4.95
C ARG A 89 -12.35 -7.22 5.14
N THR A 90 -13.56 -6.66 5.21
CA THR A 90 -13.78 -5.23 5.47
C THR A 90 -13.23 -4.83 6.84
N HIS A 91 -13.39 -5.68 7.85
CA HIS A 91 -12.82 -5.42 9.18
C HIS A 91 -11.29 -5.39 9.15
N ILE A 92 -10.64 -6.37 8.50
CA ILE A 92 -9.17 -6.39 8.34
C ILE A 92 -8.70 -5.16 7.57
N ARG A 93 -9.37 -4.80 6.45
CA ARG A 93 -9.02 -3.59 5.68
C ARG A 93 -9.06 -2.34 6.56
N LEU A 94 -10.11 -2.16 7.33
CA LEU A 94 -10.28 -0.99 8.19
C LEU A 94 -9.23 -0.93 9.31
N ALA A 95 -8.95 -2.08 9.93
CA ALA A 95 -8.11 -2.12 11.13
C ALA A 95 -6.61 -2.20 10.81
N SER A 96 -6.25 -2.88 9.70
CA SER A 96 -4.90 -3.38 9.53
C SER A 96 -4.26 -3.07 8.16
N ILE A 97 -5.00 -2.47 7.22
CA ILE A 97 -4.48 -2.14 5.88
C ILE A 97 -4.68 -0.66 5.59
N GLY A 98 -3.60 0.02 5.23
CA GLY A 98 -3.62 1.40 4.73
C GLY A 98 -3.47 1.42 3.21
N PHE A 99 -4.21 2.32 2.53
CA PHE A 99 -4.12 2.52 1.09
C PHE A 99 -3.71 3.93 0.74
N VAL A 100 -2.73 4.06 -0.15
CA VAL A 100 -2.33 5.32 -0.79
C VAL A 100 -2.43 5.15 -2.30
N TYR A 101 -3.13 6.05 -2.97
CA TYR A 101 -3.33 6.04 -4.42
C TYR A 101 -2.59 7.19 -5.10
N GLN A 102 -2.35 7.07 -6.39
CA GLN A 102 -1.78 8.12 -7.24
C GLN A 102 -2.61 9.41 -7.18
N PHE A 103 -3.94 9.28 -7.24
CA PHE A 103 -4.86 10.37 -6.91
C PHE A 103 -5.21 10.26 -5.43
N HIS A 104 -4.89 11.28 -4.66
CA HIS A 104 -5.00 11.29 -3.20
C HIS A 104 -6.43 11.05 -2.67
N HIS A 105 -7.48 11.24 -3.49
CA HIS A 105 -8.90 11.01 -3.14
C HIS A 105 -9.28 11.59 -1.77
N LEU A 106 -8.83 12.82 -1.49
CA LEU A 106 -9.28 13.54 -0.31
C LEU A 106 -10.70 14.02 -0.53
N LEU A 107 -11.50 13.99 0.54
CA LEU A 107 -12.85 14.51 0.53
C LEU A 107 -12.78 16.04 0.62
N PRO A 108 -13.29 16.77 -0.37
CA PRO A 108 -13.13 18.22 -0.44
C PRO A 108 -13.94 18.97 0.65
N GLU A 109 -14.97 18.31 1.22
CA GLU A 109 -15.79 18.84 2.31
C GLU A 109 -15.10 18.82 3.67
N PHE A 110 -13.97 18.08 3.80
CA PHE A 110 -13.22 17.90 5.03
C PHE A 110 -11.87 18.60 4.92
N ASP A 111 -11.43 19.23 6.01
CA ASP A 111 -10.06 19.69 6.16
C ASP A 111 -9.05 18.51 6.22
N ALA A 112 -7.76 18.80 6.30
CA ALA A 112 -6.71 17.78 6.36
C ALA A 112 -6.89 16.87 7.57
N ARG A 113 -7.19 17.44 8.75
CA ARG A 113 -7.44 16.72 10.00
C ARG A 113 -8.62 15.76 9.88
N ASP A 114 -9.75 16.21 9.37
CA ASP A 114 -10.96 15.40 9.29
C ASP A 114 -10.85 14.32 8.21
N ASN A 115 -10.14 14.58 7.11
CA ASN A 115 -9.77 13.54 6.14
C ASN A 115 -8.98 12.39 6.80
N VAL A 116 -8.03 12.71 7.68
CA VAL A 116 -7.21 11.71 8.39
C VAL A 116 -7.98 11.07 9.54
N ALA A 117 -8.85 11.81 10.22
CA ALA A 117 -9.69 11.29 11.29
C ALA A 117 -10.79 10.31 10.81
N LEU A 118 -11.20 10.40 9.54
CA LEU A 118 -12.33 9.63 9.02
C LEU A 118 -12.22 8.12 9.22
N PRO A 119 -11.13 7.42 8.85
CA PRO A 119 -11.02 5.97 9.06
C PRO A 119 -11.09 5.59 10.56
N LEU A 120 -10.58 6.43 11.46
CA LEU A 120 -10.72 6.24 12.90
C LEU A 120 -12.18 6.36 13.35
N ARG A 121 -12.93 7.32 12.78
CA ARG A 121 -14.37 7.50 13.04
C ARG A 121 -15.17 6.30 12.57
N ILE A 122 -14.85 5.75 11.39
CA ILE A 122 -15.47 4.52 10.88
C ILE A 122 -15.16 3.33 11.79
N ALA A 123 -13.96 3.28 12.37
CA ALA A 123 -13.57 2.27 13.37
C ALA A 123 -14.22 2.47 14.76
N GLY A 124 -15.06 3.50 14.95
CA GLY A 124 -15.79 3.76 16.20
C GLY A 124 -15.03 4.63 17.22
N VAL A 125 -13.87 5.17 16.89
CA VAL A 125 -13.11 6.08 17.76
C VAL A 125 -13.88 7.41 17.92
N SER A 126 -13.95 7.98 19.12
CA SER A 126 -14.61 9.27 19.36
C SER A 126 -13.98 10.40 18.53
N LEU A 127 -14.75 11.43 18.15
CA LEU A 127 -14.25 12.53 17.32
C LEU A 127 -13.04 13.25 17.94
N PRO A 128 -13.03 13.58 19.26
CA PRO A 128 -11.87 14.22 19.87
C PRO A 128 -10.61 13.35 19.82
N GLN A 129 -10.74 12.04 20.04
CA GLN A 129 -9.61 11.10 19.98
C GLN A 129 -9.12 10.90 18.55
N ALA A 130 -10.05 10.80 17.57
CA ALA A 130 -9.72 10.66 16.16
C ALA A 130 -8.96 11.89 15.65
N ARG A 131 -9.42 13.11 15.98
CA ARG A 131 -8.74 14.35 15.62
C ARG A 131 -7.37 14.47 16.29
N LYS A 132 -7.25 14.13 17.58
CA LYS A 132 -5.95 14.11 18.26
C LYS A 132 -4.96 13.20 17.53
N ARG A 133 -5.39 11.99 17.18
CA ARG A 133 -4.54 11.06 16.43
C ARG A 133 -4.20 11.60 15.03
N ALA A 134 -5.16 12.22 14.35
CA ALA A 134 -4.92 12.86 13.05
C ALA A 134 -3.87 13.96 13.15
N ASP A 135 -3.94 14.82 14.17
CA ASP A 135 -2.97 15.89 14.41
C ASP A 135 -1.55 15.32 14.63
N GLU A 136 -1.43 14.26 15.42
CA GLU A 136 -0.14 13.57 15.65
C GLU A 136 0.48 13.08 14.34
N VAL A 137 -0.31 12.38 13.50
CA VAL A 137 0.20 11.81 12.23
C VAL A 137 0.50 12.92 11.21
N LEU A 138 -0.36 13.92 11.09
CA LEU A 138 -0.13 15.05 10.19
C LEU A 138 1.12 15.83 10.59
N THR A 139 1.32 16.07 11.87
CA THR A 139 2.51 16.77 12.39
C THR A 139 3.78 15.98 12.11
N SER A 140 3.78 14.64 12.27
CA SER A 140 4.93 13.80 11.93
C SER A 140 5.30 13.82 10.44
N LEU A 141 4.34 14.17 9.57
CA LEU A 141 4.54 14.36 8.12
C LEU A 141 4.78 15.82 7.72
N GLY A 142 5.09 16.71 8.69
CA GLY A 142 5.38 18.12 8.44
C GLY A 142 4.16 18.97 8.07
N LEU A 143 2.95 18.55 8.47
CA LEU A 143 1.69 19.23 8.15
C LEU A 143 1.01 19.86 9.40
N GLY A 144 1.74 20.09 10.47
CA GLY A 144 1.20 20.67 11.70
C GLY A 144 0.51 22.03 11.51
N GLU A 145 1.01 22.86 10.57
CA GLU A 145 0.44 24.16 10.22
C GLU A 145 -0.69 24.07 9.18
N ARG A 146 -1.04 22.86 8.73
CA ARG A 146 -2.02 22.59 7.68
C ARG A 146 -3.27 21.86 8.14
N LEU A 147 -3.42 21.62 9.44
CA LEU A 147 -4.48 20.76 10.02
C LEU A 147 -5.89 21.15 9.59
N THR A 148 -6.17 22.43 9.49
CA THR A 148 -7.49 22.98 9.15
C THR A 148 -7.63 23.43 7.68
N HIS A 149 -6.60 23.21 6.85
CA HIS A 149 -6.67 23.54 5.42
C HIS A 149 -7.53 22.52 4.68
N GLN A 150 -8.35 23.03 3.76
CA GLN A 150 -9.10 22.18 2.83
C GLN A 150 -8.18 21.67 1.71
N PRO A 151 -8.51 20.56 1.03
CA PRO A 151 -7.70 20.02 -0.06
C PRO A 151 -7.39 21.04 -1.18
N SER A 152 -8.27 22.00 -1.42
CA SER A 152 -8.07 23.09 -2.39
C SER A 152 -6.97 24.09 -2.00
N GLU A 153 -6.66 24.18 -0.71
CA GLU A 153 -5.66 25.12 -0.15
C GLU A 153 -4.27 24.45 0.00
N LEU A 154 -4.18 23.14 -0.27
CA LEU A 154 -2.96 22.37 -0.16
C LEU A 154 -2.26 22.21 -1.52
N SER A 155 -0.93 22.21 -1.53
CA SER A 155 -0.14 21.80 -2.68
C SER A 155 -0.33 20.32 -3.01
N GLY A 156 0.11 19.87 -4.20
CA GLY A 156 0.04 18.46 -4.60
C GLY A 156 0.73 17.53 -3.61
N GLY A 157 1.95 17.90 -3.19
CA GLY A 157 2.71 17.11 -2.20
C GLY A 157 2.10 17.13 -0.79
N GLU A 158 1.52 18.27 -0.36
CA GLU A 158 0.79 18.34 0.91
C GLU A 158 -0.45 17.43 0.88
N ARG A 159 -1.25 17.48 -0.21
CA ARG A 159 -2.40 16.56 -0.38
C ARG A 159 -1.97 15.09 -0.32
N GLN A 160 -0.86 14.75 -0.95
CA GLN A 160 -0.35 13.38 -0.94
C GLN A 160 0.10 12.97 0.47
N ARG A 161 0.79 13.84 1.21
CA ARG A 161 1.13 13.56 2.62
C ARG A 161 -0.10 13.43 3.51
N VAL A 162 -1.18 14.19 3.27
CA VAL A 162 -2.48 13.97 3.95
C VAL A 162 -3.05 12.59 3.62
N ALA A 163 -2.98 12.14 2.36
CA ALA A 163 -3.43 10.79 1.98
C ALA A 163 -2.59 9.69 2.65
N VAL A 164 -1.27 9.88 2.77
CA VAL A 164 -0.38 8.99 3.54
C VAL A 164 -0.76 8.98 5.02
N ALA A 165 -0.99 10.16 5.63
CA ALA A 165 -1.45 10.28 7.00
C ALA A 165 -2.75 9.52 7.24
N ARG A 166 -3.72 9.66 6.34
CA ARG A 166 -5.01 8.95 6.39
C ARG A 166 -4.83 7.44 6.34
N ALA A 167 -3.96 6.94 5.47
CA ALA A 167 -3.67 5.53 5.36
C ALA A 167 -3.07 4.94 6.65
N LEU A 168 -2.32 5.74 7.42
CA LEU A 168 -1.63 5.34 8.64
C LEU A 168 -2.38 5.66 9.95
N ALA A 169 -3.55 6.31 9.84
CA ALA A 169 -4.32 6.75 11.00
C ALA A 169 -4.67 5.60 11.96
N ASN A 170 -5.16 4.48 11.44
CA ASN A 170 -5.53 3.28 12.20
C ASN A 170 -4.35 2.39 12.62
N ARG A 171 -3.09 2.84 12.43
CA ARG A 171 -1.88 2.05 12.71
C ARG A 171 -1.90 0.70 11.99
N PRO A 172 -2.01 0.69 10.65
CA PRO A 172 -2.10 -0.55 9.90
C PRO A 172 -0.85 -1.41 10.07
N ARG A 173 -0.98 -2.69 9.75
CA ARG A 173 0.14 -3.64 9.68
C ARG A 173 0.76 -3.66 8.28
N LEU A 174 -0.06 -3.36 7.26
CA LEU A 174 0.34 -3.34 5.86
C LEU A 174 -0.07 -2.00 5.22
N LEU A 175 0.86 -1.37 4.52
CA LEU A 175 0.64 -0.20 3.68
C LEU A 175 0.74 -0.61 2.21
N LEU A 176 -0.27 -0.30 1.44
CA LEU A 176 -0.32 -0.52 0.00
C LEU A 176 -0.35 0.83 -0.72
N ALA A 177 0.60 1.06 -1.60
CA ALA A 177 0.68 2.32 -2.34
C ALA A 177 0.75 2.05 -3.85
N ASP A 178 -0.20 2.62 -4.60
CA ASP A 178 -0.24 2.55 -6.06
C ASP A 178 0.18 3.91 -6.64
N GLU A 179 1.41 3.99 -7.16
CA GLU A 179 2.03 5.18 -7.75
C GLU A 179 1.91 6.43 -6.82
N PRO A 180 2.34 6.35 -5.54
CA PRO A 180 2.05 7.39 -4.55
C PRO A 180 2.66 8.76 -4.87
N THR A 181 3.56 8.84 -5.84
CA THR A 181 4.23 10.09 -6.27
C THR A 181 4.05 10.38 -7.76
N GLY A 182 3.26 9.57 -8.48
CA GLY A 182 3.17 9.62 -9.94
C GLY A 182 2.64 10.92 -10.55
N ASN A 183 1.98 11.77 -9.76
CA ASN A 183 1.43 13.06 -10.19
C ASN A 183 2.21 14.27 -9.64
N LEU A 184 3.41 14.04 -9.07
CA LEU A 184 4.23 15.08 -8.45
C LEU A 184 5.49 15.33 -9.28
N ASP A 185 6.04 16.54 -9.17
CA ASP A 185 7.35 16.84 -9.71
C ASP A 185 8.46 16.03 -8.97
N PRO A 186 9.64 15.86 -9.56
CA PRO A 186 10.69 15.00 -8.98
C PRO A 186 11.10 15.40 -7.56
N ALA A 187 11.26 16.69 -7.25
CA ALA A 187 11.69 17.15 -5.93
C ALA A 187 10.61 16.88 -4.87
N THR A 188 9.35 17.16 -5.20
CA THR A 188 8.21 16.87 -4.32
C THR A 188 8.04 15.34 -4.14
N SER A 189 8.24 14.55 -5.21
CA SER A 189 8.19 13.09 -5.17
C SER A 189 9.20 12.51 -4.18
N GLN A 190 10.44 13.00 -4.21
CA GLN A 190 11.49 12.60 -3.27
C GLN A 190 11.10 12.91 -1.84
N THR A 191 10.65 14.15 -1.56
CA THR A 191 10.22 14.57 -0.21
C THR A 191 9.06 13.71 0.33
N VAL A 192 8.05 13.41 -0.49
CA VAL A 192 6.91 12.57 -0.10
C VAL A 192 7.35 11.13 0.15
N PHE A 193 8.24 10.59 -0.70
CA PHE A 193 8.77 9.25 -0.53
C PHE A 193 9.61 9.12 0.74
N GLU A 194 10.52 10.06 1.01
CA GLU A 194 11.35 10.08 2.23
C GLU A 194 10.47 10.09 3.49
N ALA A 195 9.45 10.96 3.53
CA ALA A 195 8.52 11.01 4.63
C ALA A 195 7.76 9.68 4.84
N LEU A 196 7.36 9.01 3.75
CA LEU A 196 6.72 7.70 3.79
C LEU A 196 7.70 6.62 4.25
N HIS A 197 8.94 6.61 3.71
CA HIS A 197 10.00 5.68 4.08
C HIS A 197 10.30 5.75 5.58
N ASP A 198 10.57 6.95 6.10
CA ASP A 198 10.90 7.17 7.51
C ASP A 198 9.76 6.70 8.41
N LEU A 199 8.53 6.97 8.02
CA LEU A 199 7.36 6.57 8.79
C LEU A 199 7.17 5.05 8.81
N VAL A 200 7.41 4.36 7.69
CA VAL A 200 7.42 2.89 7.60
C VAL A 200 8.46 2.32 8.56
N LYS A 201 9.69 2.85 8.52
CA LYS A 201 10.79 2.38 9.39
C LYS A 201 10.51 2.64 10.87
N GLN A 202 9.94 3.80 11.21
CA GLN A 202 9.60 4.17 12.60
C GLN A 202 8.44 3.37 13.18
N THR A 203 7.42 3.06 12.35
CA THR A 203 6.20 2.39 12.82
C THR A 203 6.27 0.87 12.71
N GLY A 204 7.21 0.32 11.92
CA GLY A 204 7.33 -1.10 11.66
C GLY A 204 6.21 -1.65 10.76
N VAL A 205 5.46 -0.81 10.06
CA VAL A 205 4.46 -1.24 9.07
C VAL A 205 5.17 -1.89 7.87
N GLY A 206 4.69 -3.04 7.37
CA GLY A 206 5.16 -3.59 6.09
C GLY A 206 4.56 -2.80 4.94
N ALA A 207 5.31 -2.54 3.86
CA ALA A 207 4.82 -1.75 2.74
C ALA A 207 5.03 -2.44 1.38
N LEU A 208 4.01 -2.37 0.50
CA LEU A 208 4.11 -2.72 -0.92
C LEU A 208 3.81 -1.48 -1.75
N ILE A 209 4.80 -1.01 -2.50
CA ILE A 209 4.72 0.24 -3.27
C ILE A 209 4.89 -0.08 -4.75
N ALA A 210 3.81 0.07 -5.53
CA ALA A 210 3.89 0.04 -6.98
C ALA A 210 4.37 1.39 -7.50
N THR A 211 5.39 1.38 -8.35
CA THR A 211 5.93 2.59 -8.98
C THR A 211 6.58 2.28 -10.33
N HIS A 212 6.61 3.27 -11.21
CA HIS A 212 7.43 3.27 -12.41
C HIS A 212 8.72 4.10 -12.23
N ASN A 213 8.89 4.79 -11.09
CA ASN A 213 10.08 5.57 -10.78
C ASN A 213 11.18 4.64 -10.24
N MET A 214 12.18 4.38 -11.09
CA MET A 214 13.29 3.46 -10.79
C MET A 214 14.25 4.03 -9.73
N GLU A 215 14.38 5.35 -9.64
CA GLU A 215 15.20 6.01 -8.63
C GLU A 215 14.62 5.77 -7.23
N LEU A 216 13.32 6.02 -7.05
CA LEU A 216 12.65 5.74 -5.78
C LEU A 216 12.64 4.25 -5.45
N ALA A 217 12.49 3.38 -6.45
CA ALA A 217 12.57 1.93 -6.24
C ALA A 217 13.94 1.50 -5.70
N GLY A 218 15.02 2.17 -6.09
CA GLY A 218 16.38 1.90 -5.59
C GLY A 218 16.57 2.15 -4.08
N HIS A 219 15.67 2.88 -3.43
CA HIS A 219 15.69 3.14 -1.99
C HIS A 219 14.81 2.15 -1.17
N MET A 220 14.18 1.17 -1.82
CA MET A 220 13.35 0.16 -1.17
C MET A 220 14.19 -1.06 -0.79
N ASP A 221 13.76 -1.83 0.22
CA ASP A 221 14.53 -2.97 0.74
C ASP A 221 14.63 -4.11 -0.28
N ARG A 222 13.53 -4.39 -1.00
CA ARG A 222 13.47 -5.36 -2.10
C ARG A 222 12.64 -4.81 -3.24
N VAL A 223 12.96 -5.19 -4.46
CA VAL A 223 12.23 -4.76 -5.65
C VAL A 223 11.86 -5.96 -6.51
N PHE A 224 10.61 -6.04 -6.89
CA PHE A 224 10.10 -7.04 -7.82
C PHE A 224 9.62 -6.41 -9.12
N ALA A 225 10.01 -7.01 -10.23
CA ALA A 225 9.45 -6.68 -11.53
C ALA A 225 8.26 -7.61 -11.84
N LEU A 226 7.11 -7.02 -12.12
CA LEU A 226 5.95 -7.76 -12.61
C LEU A 226 5.94 -7.71 -14.14
N LYS A 227 6.25 -8.86 -14.76
CA LYS A 227 6.31 -9.02 -16.21
C LYS A 227 5.52 -10.24 -16.64
N ASP A 228 4.64 -10.08 -17.62
CA ASP A 228 3.82 -11.15 -18.20
C ASP A 228 3.02 -11.97 -17.15
N GLY A 229 2.69 -11.32 -16.01
CA GLY A 229 1.97 -11.91 -14.89
C GLY A 229 2.82 -12.65 -13.88
N HIS A 230 4.14 -12.66 -14.02
CA HIS A 230 5.10 -13.28 -13.10
C HIS A 230 5.89 -12.21 -12.33
N LEU A 231 6.21 -12.51 -11.05
CA LEU A 231 7.13 -11.70 -10.26
C LEU A 231 8.56 -12.22 -10.39
N GLU A 232 9.48 -11.30 -10.66
CA GLU A 232 10.92 -11.55 -10.67
C GLU A 232 11.57 -10.58 -9.68
N GLU A 233 12.25 -11.12 -8.67
CA GLU A 233 13.04 -10.28 -7.76
C GLU A 233 14.23 -9.67 -8.51
N ARG A 234 14.41 -8.36 -8.38
CA ARG A 234 15.54 -7.64 -8.95
C ARG A 234 16.62 -7.51 -7.88
N PRO A 235 17.89 -7.79 -8.19
CA PRO A 235 18.96 -7.48 -7.26
C PRO A 235 18.92 -6.00 -6.92
N ALA A 236 19.08 -5.67 -5.62
CA ALA A 236 19.28 -4.29 -5.21
C ALA A 236 20.44 -3.72 -6.06
N GLN A 237 20.19 -2.64 -6.80
CA GLN A 237 21.26 -1.96 -7.50
C GLN A 237 22.23 -1.47 -6.43
N SER A 238 23.41 -2.08 -6.38
CA SER A 238 24.50 -1.58 -5.55
C SER A 238 24.68 -0.10 -5.87
N GLN A 239 24.40 0.76 -4.89
CA GLN A 239 24.73 2.18 -4.96
C GLN A 239 26.26 2.25 -5.12
N THR A 240 26.73 2.39 -6.36
CA THR A 240 28.10 2.79 -6.61
C THR A 240 28.11 4.31 -6.44
N TYR A 241 28.62 4.77 -5.29
CA TYR A 241 28.99 6.15 -5.02
C TYR A 241 30.18 6.57 -5.87
#